data_383f115445266592a933d5ac3760ae7e
#
_entry.id   383f115445266592a933d5ac3760ae7e
#
_cell.length_a   1.000
_cell.length_b   1.000
_cell.length_c   1.000
_cell.angle_alpha   90.00
_cell.angle_beta   90.00
_cell.angle_gamma   90.00
#
_symmetry.space_group_name_H-M   'P 1'
#
loop_
_entity.id
_entity.type
_entity.pdbx_description
1 polymer ?
#
loop_
_entity_poly.entity_id
_entity_poly.type
_entity_poly.pdbx_seq_one_letter_code
_entity_poly.pdbx_strand_id
1 'polypeptide(L)'
;MLQIPFNILDEGFTHGDDPTQPPTVQIEARVAGCFDDGRLRQAMGVALNQHPLARARLEPWTDETVTYEWLIDDVPQVDPMSVVAAATDADVDRIRSELQSHPVSIFESPPLRARLVHRQGGDYLMLAIHHAASDGMGALRLLQSVLRAYANVDDPQPQLDPLDVHRLPVPEFEPGIAELWHAARMEFERFARMGSFPEHLPPQGATARAGYGIQSIHLPLAPISSAPLRTELGASVNDLLITAATLACARWIETHADAVPDRITVTMPINARPKEWRNEVVGNFVTADVVSTSAEERTSARDCLASVAGWTDAVKRVGPGPALAALAAIPSGPVSGRRAFAQWASQAGARFADTTVLSNLGRVNKEWLDTDQLEITELWFSPPTSLPTGLGLGAIATTDRLFLSLRHSWRLWSSEATAQFADTLVTALDEICT
;
A
#
# COMPACT_ATOMS: atom_id res chain seq x y z
N MET A 1 -6.51 -13.21 26.67
CA MET A 1 -7.20 -12.78 25.42
C MET A 1 -7.65 -11.35 25.63
N LEU A 2 -7.24 -10.41 24.79
CA LEU A 2 -7.62 -9.00 24.81
C LEU A 2 -8.59 -8.71 23.67
N GLN A 3 -9.57 -7.82 23.89
CA GLN A 3 -10.58 -7.44 22.92
C GLN A 3 -10.48 -5.94 22.64
N ILE A 4 -10.46 -5.57 21.37
CA ILE A 4 -10.23 -4.18 20.93
C ILE A 4 -11.22 -3.83 19.81
N PRO A 5 -11.97 -2.73 19.90
CA PRO A 5 -12.89 -2.34 18.85
C PRO A 5 -12.16 -1.98 17.56
N PHE A 6 -12.74 -2.30 16.40
CA PHE A 6 -12.26 -1.83 15.10
C PHE A 6 -12.30 -0.31 15.03
N ASN A 7 -11.31 0.26 14.37
CA ASN A 7 -11.44 1.61 13.88
C ASN A 7 -12.15 1.62 12.50
N ILE A 8 -12.55 2.79 12.04
CA ILE A 8 -13.30 2.92 10.78
C ILE A 8 -12.47 2.52 9.54
N LEU A 9 -11.15 2.64 9.59
CA LEU A 9 -10.25 2.26 8.50
C LEU A 9 -10.14 0.73 8.39
N ASP A 10 -10.06 0.03 9.52
CA ASP A 10 -10.08 -1.44 9.55
C ASP A 10 -11.40 -1.97 8.94
N GLU A 11 -12.51 -1.32 9.31
CA GLU A 11 -13.84 -1.69 8.84
C GLU A 11 -13.96 -1.52 7.32
N GLY A 12 -13.43 -0.45 6.76
CA GLY A 12 -13.46 -0.19 5.32
C GLY A 12 -12.85 -1.33 4.51
N PHE A 13 -11.70 -1.85 4.93
CA PHE A 13 -11.04 -2.98 4.27
C PHE A 13 -11.73 -4.32 4.52
N THR A 14 -12.44 -4.46 5.64
CA THR A 14 -13.25 -5.65 5.92
C THR A 14 -14.51 -5.70 5.06
N HIS A 15 -15.14 -4.55 4.82
CA HIS A 15 -16.32 -4.46 3.97
C HIS A 15 -15.99 -4.66 2.48
N GLY A 16 -14.79 -4.29 2.06
CA GLY A 16 -14.27 -4.49 0.72
C GLY A 16 -13.61 -5.85 0.48
N ASP A 17 -13.64 -6.77 1.46
CA ASP A 17 -13.02 -8.08 1.33
C ASP A 17 -13.77 -8.93 0.28
N ASP A 18 -13.06 -9.19 -0.83
CA ASP A 18 -13.50 -10.05 -1.93
C ASP A 18 -12.47 -11.17 -2.12
N PRO A 19 -12.83 -12.44 -1.91
CA PRO A 19 -11.92 -13.56 -2.11
C PRO A 19 -11.30 -13.65 -3.51
N THR A 20 -11.94 -13.04 -4.52
CA THR A 20 -11.40 -12.98 -5.89
C THR A 20 -10.42 -11.82 -6.11
N GLN A 21 -10.40 -10.87 -5.18
CA GLN A 21 -9.57 -9.67 -5.17
C GLN A 21 -9.08 -9.37 -3.74
N PRO A 22 -8.28 -10.28 -3.12
CA PRO A 22 -7.92 -10.17 -1.71
C PRO A 22 -7.27 -8.82 -1.40
N PRO A 23 -7.76 -8.08 -0.38
CA PRO A 23 -7.17 -6.81 0.03
C PRO A 23 -5.91 -7.06 0.87
N THR A 24 -4.89 -7.67 0.28
CA THR A 24 -3.63 -7.98 0.96
C THR A 24 -2.54 -6.96 0.65
N VAL A 25 -1.86 -6.54 1.70
CA VAL A 25 -0.56 -5.85 1.60
C VAL A 25 0.52 -6.91 1.52
N GLN A 26 1.40 -6.82 0.52
CA GLN A 26 2.58 -7.69 0.46
C GLN A 26 3.85 -6.88 0.64
N ILE A 27 4.74 -7.40 1.48
CA ILE A 27 6.10 -6.91 1.65
C ILE A 27 7.06 -8.09 1.62
N GLU A 28 8.23 -7.90 1.05
CA GLU A 28 9.24 -8.95 0.99
C GLU A 28 10.65 -8.40 1.04
N ALA A 29 11.55 -9.18 1.62
CA ALA A 29 12.99 -8.95 1.58
C ALA A 29 13.70 -10.14 0.94
N ARG A 30 14.70 -9.84 0.10
CA ARG A 30 15.69 -10.80 -0.34
C ARG A 30 16.97 -10.62 0.45
N VAL A 31 17.56 -11.71 0.93
CA VAL A 31 18.82 -11.69 1.66
C VAL A 31 19.95 -12.30 0.82
N ALA A 32 21.19 -11.86 1.04
CA ALA A 32 22.36 -12.57 0.58
C ALA A 32 22.56 -13.81 1.46
N GLY A 33 22.40 -15.01 0.89
CA GLY A 33 22.52 -16.27 1.63
C GLY A 33 21.18 -16.96 1.89
N CYS A 34 21.16 -17.85 2.87
CA CYS A 34 19.99 -18.69 3.15
C CYS A 34 19.52 -18.51 4.59
N PHE A 35 18.19 -18.51 4.77
CA PHE A 35 17.60 -18.61 6.10
C PHE A 35 17.61 -20.05 6.61
N ASP A 36 17.78 -20.21 7.92
CA ASP A 36 17.42 -21.43 8.62
C ASP A 36 15.91 -21.40 8.93
N ASP A 37 15.18 -22.41 8.49
CA ASP A 37 13.73 -22.50 8.57
C ASP A 37 13.23 -22.46 10.01
N GLY A 38 13.90 -23.21 10.90
CA GLY A 38 13.52 -23.31 12.31
C GLY A 38 13.74 -22.01 13.04
N ARG A 39 14.90 -21.39 12.83
CA ARG A 39 15.26 -20.09 13.41
C ARG A 39 14.34 -18.98 12.89
N LEU A 40 14.00 -18.97 11.59
CA LEU A 40 13.09 -17.97 11.03
C LEU A 40 11.67 -18.12 11.60
N ARG A 41 11.21 -19.36 11.81
CA ARG A 41 9.92 -19.62 12.44
C ARG A 41 9.88 -19.15 13.89
N GLN A 42 10.97 -19.34 14.64
CA GLN A 42 11.12 -18.79 15.98
C GLN A 42 11.12 -17.24 15.97
N ALA A 43 11.84 -16.65 15.04
CA ALA A 43 11.90 -15.20 14.88
C ALA A 43 10.51 -14.59 14.55
N MET A 44 9.73 -15.28 13.70
CA MET A 44 8.35 -14.90 13.43
C MET A 44 7.51 -14.93 14.70
N GLY A 45 7.63 -15.98 15.52
CA GLY A 45 6.94 -16.08 16.81
C GLY A 45 7.33 -14.96 17.76
N VAL A 46 8.61 -14.59 17.83
CA VAL A 46 9.10 -13.45 18.64
C VAL A 46 8.48 -12.15 18.17
N ALA A 47 8.50 -11.86 16.87
CA ALA A 47 7.93 -10.64 16.30
C ALA A 47 6.41 -10.55 16.56
N LEU A 48 5.67 -11.65 16.38
CA LEU A 48 4.23 -11.69 16.66
C LEU A 48 3.92 -11.50 18.15
N ASN A 49 4.78 -11.97 19.04
CA ASN A 49 4.63 -11.73 20.49
C ASN A 49 4.93 -10.29 20.88
N GLN A 50 5.91 -9.67 20.22
CA GLN A 50 6.26 -8.28 20.43
C GLN A 50 5.15 -7.32 20.00
N HIS A 51 4.39 -7.70 18.95
CA HIS A 51 3.32 -6.89 18.39
C HIS A 51 1.96 -7.62 18.52
N PRO A 52 1.28 -7.49 19.66
CA PRO A 52 0.04 -8.24 19.93
C PRO A 52 -1.02 -8.11 18.84
N LEU A 53 -1.20 -6.90 18.28
CA LEU A 53 -2.19 -6.69 17.24
C LEU A 53 -1.84 -7.39 15.91
N ALA A 54 -0.56 -7.72 15.66
CA ALA A 54 -0.17 -8.50 14.48
C ALA A 54 -0.71 -9.95 14.52
N ARG A 55 -1.21 -10.42 15.66
CA ARG A 55 -1.88 -11.71 15.82
C ARG A 55 -3.37 -11.59 16.17
N ALA A 56 -3.95 -10.41 15.94
CA ALA A 56 -5.38 -10.19 16.14
C ALA A 56 -6.19 -10.94 15.08
N ARG A 57 -7.40 -11.36 15.43
CA ARG A 57 -8.40 -11.91 14.52
C ARG A 57 -9.75 -11.25 14.76
N LEU A 58 -10.58 -11.22 13.73
CA LEU A 58 -11.93 -10.68 13.84
C LEU A 58 -12.80 -11.61 14.68
N GLU A 59 -13.52 -11.04 15.66
CA GLU A 59 -14.56 -11.76 16.37
C GLU A 59 -15.74 -12.06 15.42
N PRO A 60 -16.33 -13.26 15.49
CA PRO A 60 -17.58 -13.54 14.80
C PRO A 60 -18.68 -12.55 15.22
N TRP A 61 -19.39 -12.00 14.27
CA TRP A 61 -20.38 -10.96 14.47
C TRP A 61 -21.79 -11.39 14.02
N THR A 62 -22.80 -10.69 14.50
CA THR A 62 -24.22 -10.90 14.16
C THR A 62 -24.79 -9.63 13.52
N ASP A 63 -26.01 -9.71 12.98
CA ASP A 63 -26.69 -8.56 12.39
C ASP A 63 -26.96 -7.43 13.40
N GLU A 64 -26.96 -7.73 14.69
CA GLU A 64 -27.16 -6.75 15.77
C GLU A 64 -25.85 -6.08 16.22
N THR A 65 -24.69 -6.62 15.78
CA THR A 65 -23.38 -6.07 16.14
C THR A 65 -23.26 -4.64 15.66
N VAL A 66 -22.88 -3.73 16.54
CA VAL A 66 -22.69 -2.30 16.22
C VAL A 66 -21.24 -2.00 15.86
N THR A 67 -20.28 -2.68 16.47
CA THR A 67 -18.85 -2.48 16.23
C THR A 67 -18.17 -3.83 16.08
N TYR A 68 -17.34 -3.99 15.07
CA TYR A 68 -16.45 -5.13 14.97
C TYR A 68 -15.38 -5.07 16.07
N GLU A 69 -14.90 -6.22 16.48
CA GLU A 69 -13.87 -6.32 17.49
C GLU A 69 -12.74 -7.25 17.07
N TRP A 70 -11.53 -6.81 17.33
CA TRP A 70 -10.34 -7.65 17.27
C TRP A 70 -10.22 -8.45 18.55
N LEU A 71 -10.04 -9.76 18.43
CA LEU A 71 -9.60 -10.64 19.49
C LEU A 71 -8.10 -10.89 19.35
N ILE A 72 -7.35 -10.60 20.40
CA ILE A 72 -5.92 -10.85 20.46
C ILE A 72 -5.68 -12.07 21.35
N ASP A 73 -5.34 -13.18 20.71
CA ASP A 73 -4.99 -14.40 21.39
C ASP A 73 -3.55 -14.32 21.98
N ASP A 74 -3.28 -15.04 23.06
CA ASP A 74 -1.96 -15.02 23.70
C ASP A 74 -0.88 -15.64 22.80
N VAL A 75 -1.28 -16.58 21.95
CA VAL A 75 -0.44 -17.21 20.91
C VAL A 75 -1.20 -17.29 19.59
N PRO A 76 -0.51 -17.25 18.45
CA PRO A 76 -1.14 -17.48 17.14
C PRO A 76 -1.84 -18.85 17.09
N GLN A 77 -2.99 -18.93 16.42
CA GLN A 77 -3.75 -20.17 16.26
C GLN A 77 -3.16 -21.07 15.18
N VAL A 78 -2.54 -20.46 14.17
CA VAL A 78 -1.93 -21.18 13.03
C VAL A 78 -0.49 -20.72 12.83
N ASP A 79 0.35 -21.59 12.29
CA ASP A 79 1.65 -21.22 11.78
C ASP A 79 1.48 -20.51 10.43
N PRO A 80 1.81 -19.21 10.33
CA PRO A 80 1.64 -18.48 9.08
C PRO A 80 2.68 -18.84 8.01
N MET A 81 3.79 -19.49 8.39
CA MET A 81 4.94 -19.67 7.53
C MET A 81 4.94 -21.01 6.79
N SER A 82 5.09 -20.94 5.49
CA SER A 82 5.37 -22.08 4.63
C SER A 82 6.71 -21.89 3.91
N VAL A 83 7.37 -23.00 3.60
CA VAL A 83 8.71 -23.04 2.95
C VAL A 83 8.57 -23.67 1.57
N VAL A 84 9.14 -23.02 0.57
CA VAL A 84 9.16 -23.49 -0.83
C VAL A 84 10.52 -23.23 -1.45
N ALA A 85 10.83 -23.92 -2.54
CA ALA A 85 12.04 -23.67 -3.33
C ALA A 85 11.66 -23.08 -4.69
N ALA A 86 12.50 -22.19 -5.20
CA ALA A 86 12.41 -21.62 -6.53
C ALA A 86 13.71 -21.92 -7.31
N ALA A 87 13.57 -22.54 -8.48
CA ALA A 87 14.73 -22.81 -9.34
C ALA A 87 15.08 -21.60 -10.21
N THR A 88 14.08 -20.84 -10.62
CA THR A 88 14.18 -19.70 -11.54
C THR A 88 13.51 -18.44 -10.97
N ASP A 89 13.79 -17.29 -11.57
CA ASP A 89 13.10 -16.05 -11.20
C ASP A 89 11.60 -16.09 -11.57
N ALA A 90 11.25 -16.82 -12.64
CA ALA A 90 9.85 -17.07 -12.99
C ALA A 90 9.11 -17.90 -11.91
N ASP A 91 9.80 -18.80 -11.21
CA ASP A 91 9.22 -19.50 -10.05
C ASP A 91 8.96 -18.53 -8.89
N VAL A 92 9.87 -17.58 -8.65
CA VAL A 92 9.70 -16.54 -7.63
C VAL A 92 8.48 -15.69 -7.95
N ASP A 93 8.33 -15.23 -9.20
CA ASP A 93 7.18 -14.42 -9.64
C ASP A 93 5.87 -15.20 -9.56
N ARG A 94 5.89 -16.50 -9.89
CA ARG A 94 4.72 -17.36 -9.69
C ARG A 94 4.35 -17.48 -8.21
N ILE A 95 5.31 -17.65 -7.31
CA ILE A 95 5.09 -17.72 -5.86
C ILE A 95 4.55 -16.39 -5.33
N ARG A 96 5.06 -15.25 -5.78
CA ARG A 96 4.52 -13.91 -5.47
C ARG A 96 3.06 -13.78 -5.91
N SER A 97 2.78 -14.15 -7.16
CA SER A 97 1.42 -14.12 -7.73
C SER A 97 0.46 -15.01 -6.93
N GLU A 98 0.88 -16.20 -6.56
CA GLU A 98 0.10 -17.12 -5.72
C GLU A 98 -0.18 -16.52 -4.34
N LEU A 99 0.84 -15.97 -3.68
CA LEU A 99 0.70 -15.39 -2.35
C LEU A 99 -0.26 -14.19 -2.34
N GLN A 100 -0.21 -13.32 -3.37
CA GLN A 100 -1.10 -12.17 -3.51
C GLN A 100 -2.52 -12.54 -3.91
N SER A 101 -2.70 -13.66 -4.60
CA SER A 101 -3.99 -14.09 -5.15
C SER A 101 -4.81 -14.92 -4.16
N HIS A 102 -4.19 -15.45 -3.10
CA HIS A 102 -4.89 -16.23 -2.11
C HIS A 102 -5.38 -15.35 -0.96
N PRO A 103 -6.67 -15.42 -0.61
CA PRO A 103 -7.20 -14.68 0.53
C PRO A 103 -6.46 -15.02 1.83
N VAL A 104 -6.22 -14.02 2.64
CA VAL A 104 -5.76 -14.17 4.02
C VAL A 104 -6.98 -14.04 4.91
N SER A 105 -7.26 -15.07 5.74
CA SER A 105 -8.39 -15.02 6.67
C SER A 105 -8.13 -14.02 7.79
N ILE A 106 -9.10 -13.14 8.07
CA ILE A 106 -9.06 -12.28 9.26
C ILE A 106 -9.72 -12.95 10.48
N PHE A 107 -10.34 -14.11 10.30
CA PHE A 107 -10.96 -14.88 11.39
C PHE A 107 -9.99 -15.84 12.06
N GLU A 108 -8.77 -15.98 11.54
CA GLU A 108 -7.70 -16.80 12.08
C GLU A 108 -6.53 -15.92 12.53
N SER A 109 -5.91 -16.30 13.64
CA SER A 109 -4.71 -15.61 14.17
C SER A 109 -3.44 -16.37 13.77
N PRO A 110 -2.46 -15.68 13.15
CA PRO A 110 -2.41 -14.28 12.75
C PRO A 110 -3.07 -14.05 11.36
N PRO A 111 -3.59 -12.84 11.07
CA PRO A 111 -4.20 -12.53 9.78
C PRO A 111 -3.13 -12.24 8.71
N LEU A 112 -2.19 -13.14 8.58
CA LEU A 112 -1.09 -13.06 7.63
C LEU A 112 -0.66 -14.44 7.13
N ARG A 113 0.01 -14.45 5.98
CA ARG A 113 0.76 -15.58 5.43
C ARG A 113 2.18 -15.17 5.16
N ALA A 114 3.12 -16.07 5.47
CA ALA A 114 4.53 -15.92 5.18
C ALA A 114 5.02 -17.03 4.25
N ARG A 115 5.87 -16.67 3.30
CA ARG A 115 6.61 -17.61 2.45
C ARG A 115 8.10 -17.40 2.63
N LEU A 116 8.80 -18.43 3.07
CA LEU A 116 10.22 -18.53 2.89
C LEU A 116 10.47 -19.20 1.54
N VAL A 117 11.18 -18.54 0.65
CA VAL A 117 11.50 -19.06 -0.69
C VAL A 117 12.99 -19.27 -0.78
N HIS A 118 13.44 -20.52 -0.77
CA HIS A 118 14.85 -20.84 -0.99
C HIS A 118 15.20 -20.69 -2.46
N ARG A 119 16.20 -19.88 -2.76
CA ARG A 119 16.66 -19.56 -4.10
C ARG A 119 18.18 -19.52 -4.16
N GLN A 120 18.76 -20.10 -5.18
CA GLN A 120 20.20 -19.97 -5.42
C GLN A 120 20.58 -18.47 -5.53
N GLY A 121 21.58 -18.04 -4.77
CA GLY A 121 22.03 -16.64 -4.73
C GLY A 121 21.25 -15.73 -3.79
N GLY A 122 20.38 -16.30 -2.94
CA GLY A 122 19.72 -15.56 -1.87
C GLY A 122 18.23 -15.87 -1.72
N ASP A 123 17.82 -16.07 -0.48
CA ASP A 123 16.46 -16.42 -0.12
C ASP A 123 15.54 -15.20 -0.04
N TYR A 124 14.23 -15.44 -0.21
CA TYR A 124 13.21 -14.43 -0.02
C TYR A 124 12.33 -14.75 1.19
N LEU A 125 12.06 -13.74 2.01
CA LEU A 125 10.98 -13.75 2.99
C LEU A 125 9.86 -12.85 2.49
N MET A 126 8.71 -13.42 2.19
CA MET A 126 7.52 -12.72 1.69
C MET A 126 6.41 -12.78 2.74
N LEU A 127 5.82 -11.64 3.05
CA LEU A 127 4.66 -11.52 3.94
C LEU A 127 3.48 -10.97 3.16
N ALA A 128 2.32 -11.61 3.25
CA ALA A 128 1.03 -11.09 2.79
C ALA A 128 0.11 -10.95 4.01
N ILE A 129 -0.33 -9.74 4.29
CA ILE A 129 -1.12 -9.40 5.47
C ILE A 129 -2.48 -8.87 5.01
N HIS A 130 -3.56 -9.29 5.66
CA HIS A 130 -4.88 -8.74 5.39
C HIS A 130 -4.90 -7.25 5.72
N HIS A 131 -5.37 -6.41 4.79
CA HIS A 131 -5.24 -4.95 4.94
C HIS A 131 -6.07 -4.39 6.10
N ALA A 132 -7.14 -5.06 6.53
CA ALA A 132 -7.83 -4.67 7.76
C ALA A 132 -6.93 -4.78 9.01
N ALA A 133 -5.96 -5.69 9.01
CA ALA A 133 -5.07 -5.90 10.16
C ALA A 133 -3.82 -5.02 10.13
N SER A 134 -3.35 -4.61 8.95
CA SER A 134 -2.15 -3.78 8.83
C SER A 134 -2.07 -3.07 7.49
N ASP A 135 -1.61 -1.84 7.50
CA ASP A 135 -1.19 -1.11 6.30
C ASP A 135 0.27 -1.41 5.92
N GLY A 136 0.76 -0.74 4.86
CA GLY A 136 2.12 -0.95 4.34
C GLY A 136 3.23 -0.65 5.36
N MET A 137 3.05 0.38 6.19
CA MET A 137 4.04 0.74 7.23
C MET A 137 4.06 -0.29 8.36
N GLY A 138 2.90 -0.80 8.76
CA GLY A 138 2.79 -1.89 9.72
C GLY A 138 3.40 -3.19 9.20
N ALA A 139 3.17 -3.52 7.93
CA ALA A 139 3.78 -4.68 7.27
C ALA A 139 5.31 -4.57 7.23
N LEU A 140 5.85 -3.38 6.90
CA LEU A 140 7.30 -3.11 6.93
C LEU A 140 7.86 -3.27 8.35
N ARG A 141 7.17 -2.74 9.35
CA ARG A 141 7.59 -2.84 10.74
C ARG A 141 7.63 -4.30 11.23
N LEU A 142 6.64 -5.10 10.87
CA LEU A 142 6.62 -6.53 11.19
C LEU A 142 7.78 -7.27 10.52
N LEU A 143 8.05 -7.01 9.24
CA LEU A 143 9.19 -7.60 8.53
C LEU A 143 10.50 -7.25 9.23
N GLN A 144 10.69 -5.99 9.63
CA GLN A 144 11.88 -5.56 10.38
C GLN A 144 12.02 -6.31 11.70
N SER A 145 10.94 -6.48 12.47
CA SER A 145 10.98 -7.23 13.73
C SER A 145 11.36 -8.69 13.53
N VAL A 146 10.85 -9.33 12.48
CA VAL A 146 11.21 -10.72 12.14
C VAL A 146 12.69 -10.84 11.80
N LEU A 147 13.22 -9.92 10.97
CA LEU A 147 14.62 -9.95 10.56
C LEU A 147 15.56 -9.66 11.74
N ARG A 148 15.20 -8.72 12.61
CA ARG A 148 15.98 -8.39 13.83
C ARG A 148 15.95 -9.55 14.83
N ALA A 149 14.80 -10.17 15.05
CA ALA A 149 14.70 -11.36 15.88
C ALA A 149 15.51 -12.54 15.31
N TYR A 150 15.49 -12.73 14.00
CA TYR A 150 16.31 -13.73 13.32
C TYR A 150 17.81 -13.46 13.54
N ALA A 151 18.24 -12.22 13.43
CA ALA A 151 19.63 -11.84 13.64
C ALA A 151 20.04 -11.73 15.12
N ASN A 152 19.09 -11.90 16.05
CA ASN A 152 19.29 -11.72 17.49
C ASN A 152 19.83 -10.31 17.83
N VAL A 153 19.24 -9.30 17.20
CA VAL A 153 19.54 -7.87 17.40
C VAL A 153 18.37 -7.23 18.14
N ASP A 154 18.68 -6.27 19.03
CA ASP A 154 17.66 -5.53 19.77
C ASP A 154 16.67 -4.86 18.83
N ASP A 155 15.39 -4.99 19.14
CA ASP A 155 14.30 -4.38 18.42
C ASP A 155 13.53 -3.41 19.33
N PRO A 156 13.30 -2.15 18.92
CA PRO A 156 12.51 -1.23 19.73
C PRO A 156 11.14 -1.80 20.04
N GLN A 157 10.83 -1.87 21.34
CA GLN A 157 9.54 -2.38 21.77
C GLN A 157 8.44 -1.31 21.58
N PRO A 158 7.22 -1.71 21.23
CA PRO A 158 6.06 -0.84 21.36
C PRO A 158 5.93 -0.32 22.79
N GLN A 159 5.65 0.96 22.91
CA GLN A 159 5.50 1.63 24.23
C GLN A 159 4.06 2.05 24.49
N LEU A 160 3.20 1.91 23.49
CA LEU A 160 1.80 2.31 23.57
C LEU A 160 0.93 1.11 23.92
N ASP A 161 -0.12 1.36 24.69
CA ASP A 161 -1.16 0.35 24.93
C ASP A 161 -1.85 0.02 23.60
N PRO A 162 -2.04 -1.25 23.24
CA PRO A 162 -2.77 -1.64 22.04
C PRO A 162 -4.15 -0.98 21.92
N LEU A 163 -4.85 -0.77 23.03
CA LEU A 163 -6.12 -0.06 23.05
C LEU A 163 -5.99 1.42 22.64
N ASP A 164 -4.93 2.08 23.07
CA ASP A 164 -4.70 3.49 22.74
C ASP A 164 -4.26 3.65 21.30
N VAL A 165 -3.35 2.77 20.84
CA VAL A 165 -2.88 2.75 19.45
C VAL A 165 -4.04 2.53 18.48
N HIS A 166 -5.00 1.69 18.85
CA HIS A 166 -6.12 1.35 17.97
C HIS A 166 -7.15 2.49 17.83
N ARG A 167 -7.16 3.42 18.75
CA ARG A 167 -7.97 4.65 18.59
C ARG A 167 -7.33 5.49 17.50
N LEU A 168 -8.13 5.88 16.49
CA LEU A 168 -7.65 6.81 15.49
C LEU A 168 -7.15 8.07 16.17
N PRO A 169 -5.91 8.50 15.89
CA PRO A 169 -5.44 9.79 16.35
C PRO A 169 -6.15 10.87 15.53
N VAL A 170 -7.39 11.16 15.87
CA VAL A 170 -8.03 12.38 15.36
C VAL A 170 -7.31 13.52 16.06
N PRO A 171 -6.45 14.28 15.37
CA PRO A 171 -5.80 15.41 15.99
C PRO A 171 -6.89 16.32 16.59
N GLU A 172 -6.63 16.94 17.72
CA GLU A 172 -7.38 18.12 18.15
C GLU A 172 -7.10 19.20 17.10
N PHE A 173 -7.85 19.11 16.00
CA PHE A 173 -7.70 20.03 14.89
C PHE A 173 -8.63 21.20 15.14
N GLU A 174 -8.10 22.27 15.71
CA GLU A 174 -8.72 23.59 15.66
C GLU A 174 -8.13 24.35 14.45
N PRO A 175 -8.69 24.16 13.24
CA PRO A 175 -8.17 24.83 12.07
C PRO A 175 -8.39 26.32 12.20
N GLY A 176 -7.36 27.10 11.95
CA GLY A 176 -7.52 28.53 11.72
C GLY A 176 -8.46 28.80 10.54
N ILE A 177 -9.11 29.97 10.51
CA ILE A 177 -10.04 30.34 9.43
C ILE A 177 -9.40 30.21 8.04
N ALA A 178 -8.10 30.52 7.90
CA ALA A 178 -7.36 30.38 6.65
C ALA A 178 -7.22 28.91 6.20
N GLU A 179 -7.04 27.99 7.15
CA GLU A 179 -6.91 26.55 6.89
C GLU A 179 -8.27 25.93 6.54
N LEU A 180 -9.35 26.37 7.18
CA LEU A 180 -10.72 25.99 6.80
C LEU A 180 -11.07 26.48 5.39
N TRP A 181 -10.70 27.69 5.03
CA TRP A 181 -10.90 28.22 3.67
C TRP A 181 -10.06 27.46 2.66
N HIS A 182 -8.82 27.09 3.01
CA HIS A 182 -7.97 26.30 2.13
C HIS A 182 -8.55 24.89 1.92
N ALA A 183 -8.95 24.22 2.99
CA ALA A 183 -9.60 22.91 2.91
C ALA A 183 -10.91 22.96 2.11
N ALA A 184 -11.76 23.97 2.37
CA ALA A 184 -12.99 24.17 1.62
C ALA A 184 -12.73 24.47 0.13
N ARG A 185 -11.69 25.23 -0.18
CA ARG A 185 -11.26 25.49 -1.56
C ARG A 185 -10.77 24.22 -2.24
N MET A 186 -9.96 23.41 -1.57
CA MET A 186 -9.49 22.12 -2.08
C MET A 186 -10.66 21.18 -2.39
N GLU A 187 -11.61 21.07 -1.47
CA GLU A 187 -12.82 20.26 -1.69
C GLU A 187 -13.69 20.82 -2.81
N PHE A 188 -13.83 22.16 -2.91
CA PHE A 188 -14.56 22.80 -3.99
C PHE A 188 -13.85 22.57 -5.34
N GLU A 189 -12.53 22.72 -5.41
CA GLU A 189 -11.76 22.42 -6.61
C GLU A 189 -11.83 20.94 -6.97
N ARG A 190 -11.78 20.06 -5.97
CA ARG A 190 -12.01 18.62 -6.14
C ARG A 190 -13.40 18.36 -6.72
N PHE A 191 -14.44 19.00 -6.16
CA PHE A 191 -15.82 18.89 -6.63
C PHE A 191 -16.03 19.50 -8.03
N ALA A 192 -15.44 20.66 -8.30
CA ALA A 192 -15.49 21.31 -9.59
C ALA A 192 -14.77 20.47 -10.69
N ARG A 193 -13.70 19.77 -10.31
CA ARG A 193 -12.99 18.81 -11.18
C ARG A 193 -13.77 17.51 -11.36
N MET A 194 -14.77 17.20 -10.54
CA MET A 194 -15.67 16.05 -10.73
C MET A 194 -16.60 16.19 -11.96
N GLY A 195 -16.49 17.27 -12.72
CA GLY A 195 -17.21 17.43 -13.99
C GLY A 195 -16.82 16.44 -15.09
N SER A 196 -15.61 15.84 -14.99
CA SER A 196 -15.17 14.70 -15.82
C SER A 196 -14.82 13.50 -14.93
N PHE A 197 -15.18 12.28 -15.38
CA PHE A 197 -14.82 11.06 -14.67
C PHE A 197 -13.34 10.75 -14.87
N PRO A 198 -12.69 10.05 -13.89
CA PRO A 198 -11.38 9.48 -14.12
C PRO A 198 -11.36 8.54 -15.30
N GLU A 199 -10.34 8.61 -16.14
CA GLU A 199 -10.16 7.66 -17.22
C GLU A 199 -9.58 6.34 -16.69
N HIS A 200 -10.19 5.23 -17.08
CA HIS A 200 -9.68 3.92 -16.72
C HIS A 200 -8.70 3.42 -17.75
N LEU A 201 -7.71 2.66 -17.30
CA LEU A 201 -6.71 2.07 -18.18
C LEU A 201 -7.35 1.02 -19.09
N PRO A 202 -7.21 1.10 -20.43
CA PRO A 202 -7.72 0.08 -21.33
C PRO A 202 -7.11 -1.29 -21.02
N PRO A 203 -7.96 -2.33 -20.85
CA PRO A 203 -7.47 -3.68 -20.59
C PRO A 203 -6.62 -4.22 -21.76
N GLN A 204 -5.54 -4.92 -21.45
CA GLN A 204 -4.69 -5.58 -22.45
C GLN A 204 -4.34 -7.00 -22.01
N GLY A 205 -4.75 -7.98 -22.81
CA GLY A 205 -4.50 -9.40 -22.52
C GLY A 205 -5.31 -9.94 -21.34
N ALA A 206 -6.51 -9.38 -21.13
CA ALA A 206 -7.44 -9.81 -20.09
C ALA A 206 -7.76 -11.31 -20.17
N THR A 207 -7.84 -11.98 -19.02
CA THR A 207 -8.17 -13.40 -18.91
C THR A 207 -9.32 -13.62 -17.92
N ALA A 208 -9.92 -14.81 -17.94
CA ALA A 208 -10.88 -15.21 -16.92
C ALA A 208 -10.24 -15.62 -15.58
N ARG A 209 -8.91 -15.63 -15.49
CA ARG A 209 -8.17 -16.00 -14.30
C ARG A 209 -8.41 -14.97 -13.18
N ALA A 210 -8.76 -15.46 -12.01
CA ALA A 210 -8.82 -14.64 -10.80
C ALA A 210 -7.42 -14.40 -10.24
N GLY A 211 -7.29 -13.37 -9.38
CA GLY A 211 -6.06 -13.04 -8.69
C GLY A 211 -5.19 -12.07 -9.49
N TYR A 212 -3.91 -12.04 -9.12
CA TYR A 212 -2.98 -10.99 -9.51
C TYR A 212 -1.67 -11.54 -10.06
N GLY A 213 -1.09 -10.78 -10.99
CA GLY A 213 0.31 -10.88 -11.34
C GLY A 213 1.09 -9.69 -10.78
N ILE A 214 2.40 -9.78 -10.87
CA ILE A 214 3.32 -8.73 -10.44
C ILE A 214 4.43 -8.53 -11.46
N GLN A 215 4.78 -7.28 -11.70
CA GLN A 215 5.98 -6.86 -12.41
C GLN A 215 6.86 -6.07 -11.45
N SER A 216 8.12 -6.48 -11.31
CA SER A 216 9.09 -5.85 -10.41
C SER A 216 10.13 -5.08 -11.21
N ILE A 217 10.46 -3.86 -10.77
CA ILE A 217 11.47 -2.98 -11.36
C ILE A 217 12.35 -2.46 -10.24
N HIS A 218 13.66 -2.45 -10.42
CA HIS A 218 14.56 -1.74 -9.52
C HIS A 218 15.43 -0.74 -10.28
N LEU A 219 15.60 0.45 -9.72
CA LEU A 219 16.31 1.56 -10.32
C LEU A 219 17.34 2.13 -9.34
N PRO A 220 18.46 2.69 -9.83
CA PRO A 220 19.34 3.50 -8.99
C PRO A 220 18.58 4.70 -8.42
N LEU A 221 18.67 4.92 -7.10
CA LEU A 221 17.97 6.03 -6.46
C LEU A 221 18.65 7.40 -6.71
N ALA A 222 19.96 7.41 -6.92
CA ALA A 222 20.74 8.63 -7.04
C ALA A 222 20.27 9.56 -8.18
N PRO A 223 20.05 9.10 -9.44
CA PRO A 223 19.54 9.96 -10.51
C PRO A 223 18.18 10.58 -10.19
N ILE A 224 17.29 9.78 -9.57
CA ILE A 224 15.95 10.23 -9.19
C ILE A 224 16.02 11.29 -8.08
N SER A 225 16.86 11.05 -7.06
CA SER A 225 17.01 11.97 -5.92
C SER A 225 17.68 13.29 -6.30
N SER A 226 18.54 13.30 -7.32
CA SER A 226 19.27 14.48 -7.80
C SER A 226 18.68 15.10 -9.06
N ALA A 227 17.50 14.66 -9.50
CA ALA A 227 16.85 15.16 -10.71
C ALA A 227 16.78 16.70 -10.73
N PRO A 228 17.20 17.37 -11.81
CA PRO A 228 17.23 18.83 -11.89
C PRO A 228 15.85 19.46 -11.68
N LEU A 229 14.83 18.96 -12.37
CA LEU A 229 13.45 19.45 -12.24
C LEU A 229 12.91 19.29 -10.80
N ARG A 230 13.25 18.19 -10.11
CA ARG A 230 12.90 18.01 -8.72
C ARG A 230 13.44 19.12 -7.82
N THR A 231 14.72 19.44 -8.00
CA THR A 231 15.40 20.47 -7.20
C THR A 231 14.84 21.86 -7.53
N GLU A 232 14.62 22.14 -8.78
CA GLU A 232 14.10 23.42 -9.27
C GLU A 232 12.69 23.71 -8.76
N LEU A 233 11.81 22.69 -8.77
CA LEU A 233 10.41 22.84 -8.35
C LEU A 233 10.20 22.54 -6.85
N GLY A 234 11.24 22.18 -6.10
CA GLY A 234 11.11 21.79 -4.70
C GLY A 234 10.33 20.48 -4.49
N ALA A 235 10.20 19.67 -5.54
CA ALA A 235 9.42 18.45 -5.53
C ALA A 235 10.09 17.32 -4.71
N SER A 236 9.29 16.42 -4.16
CA SER A 236 9.77 15.22 -3.48
C SER A 236 9.98 14.07 -4.49
N VAL A 237 10.66 13.00 -4.06
CA VAL A 237 10.73 11.75 -4.84
C VAL A 237 9.33 11.17 -5.09
N ASN A 238 8.43 11.30 -4.12
CA ASN A 238 7.04 10.86 -4.30
C ASN A 238 6.33 11.61 -5.44
N ASP A 239 6.58 12.91 -5.57
CA ASP A 239 5.99 13.73 -6.63
C ASP A 239 6.51 13.31 -8.01
N LEU A 240 7.80 12.94 -8.13
CA LEU A 240 8.35 12.35 -9.34
C LEU A 240 7.66 11.04 -9.72
N LEU A 241 7.44 10.15 -8.74
CA LEU A 241 6.80 8.86 -8.97
C LEU A 241 5.33 9.01 -9.38
N ILE A 242 4.60 9.91 -8.73
CA ILE A 242 3.20 10.22 -9.10
C ILE A 242 3.15 10.82 -10.51
N THR A 243 4.07 11.74 -10.84
CA THR A 243 4.16 12.33 -12.17
C THR A 243 4.45 11.28 -13.23
N ALA A 244 5.42 10.40 -12.99
CA ALA A 244 5.75 9.30 -13.91
C ALA A 244 4.56 8.36 -14.11
N ALA A 245 3.86 7.98 -13.04
CA ALA A 245 2.65 7.16 -13.12
C ALA A 245 1.54 7.86 -13.91
N THR A 246 1.33 9.16 -13.69
CA THR A 246 0.35 9.98 -14.41
C THR A 246 0.64 10.00 -15.91
N LEU A 247 1.88 10.30 -16.30
CA LEU A 247 2.31 10.33 -17.69
C LEU A 247 2.25 8.96 -18.36
N ALA A 248 2.63 7.89 -17.62
CA ALA A 248 2.54 6.53 -18.12
C ALA A 248 1.08 6.12 -18.37
N CYS A 249 0.16 6.44 -17.44
CA CYS A 249 -1.27 6.19 -17.62
C CYS A 249 -1.82 6.94 -18.84
N ALA A 250 -1.46 8.21 -19.01
CA ALA A 250 -1.91 9.01 -20.17
C ALA A 250 -1.44 8.37 -21.48
N ARG A 251 -0.15 8.06 -21.61
CA ARG A 251 0.43 7.41 -22.81
C ARG A 251 -0.17 6.03 -23.07
N TRP A 252 -0.47 5.28 -22.02
CA TRP A 252 -1.13 3.98 -22.17
C TRP A 252 -2.52 4.11 -22.79
N ILE A 253 -3.31 5.08 -22.31
CA ILE A 253 -4.64 5.37 -22.85
C ILE A 253 -4.55 5.86 -24.30
N GLU A 254 -3.66 6.80 -24.60
CA GLU A 254 -3.40 7.30 -25.95
C GLU A 254 -3.05 6.18 -26.93
N THR A 255 -2.22 5.24 -26.49
CA THR A 255 -1.75 4.12 -27.33
C THR A 255 -2.84 3.06 -27.56
N HIS A 256 -3.71 2.78 -26.55
CA HIS A 256 -4.59 1.62 -26.57
C HIS A 256 -6.07 1.97 -26.71
N ALA A 257 -6.45 3.23 -26.51
CA ALA A 257 -7.82 3.72 -26.73
C ALA A 257 -7.95 4.74 -27.87
N ASP A 258 -6.82 5.13 -28.50
CA ASP A 258 -6.77 6.16 -29.54
C ASP A 258 -7.47 7.47 -29.11
N ALA A 259 -7.27 7.84 -27.83
CA ALA A 259 -7.92 8.99 -27.20
C ALA A 259 -6.94 9.71 -26.27
N VAL A 260 -6.97 11.03 -26.27
CA VAL A 260 -6.25 11.83 -25.26
C VAL A 260 -7.09 11.84 -24.00
N PRO A 261 -6.61 11.28 -22.87
CA PRO A 261 -7.38 11.26 -21.64
C PRO A 261 -7.58 12.66 -21.09
N ASP A 262 -8.82 13.02 -20.80
CA ASP A 262 -9.15 14.30 -20.21
C ASP A 262 -8.61 14.38 -18.76
N ARG A 263 -8.81 13.30 -18.00
CA ARG A 263 -8.47 13.27 -16.58
C ARG A 263 -7.77 11.98 -16.17
N ILE A 264 -6.58 12.13 -15.60
CA ILE A 264 -5.85 11.05 -14.92
C ILE A 264 -5.86 11.30 -13.41
N THR A 265 -6.21 10.29 -12.64
CA THR A 265 -6.20 10.33 -11.18
C THR A 265 -5.31 9.25 -10.61
N VAL A 266 -4.52 9.61 -9.61
CA VAL A 266 -3.64 8.70 -8.88
C VAL A 266 -4.00 8.77 -7.39
N THR A 267 -4.53 7.70 -6.84
CA THR A 267 -4.72 7.57 -5.39
C THR A 267 -3.36 7.53 -4.70
N MET A 268 -3.14 8.43 -3.76
CA MET A 268 -1.94 8.53 -2.95
C MET A 268 -2.27 8.21 -1.49
N PRO A 269 -1.91 7.03 -0.96
CA PRO A 269 -2.06 6.72 0.46
C PRO A 269 -1.20 7.63 1.33
N ILE A 270 -1.75 8.06 2.47
CA ILE A 270 -1.13 8.97 3.43
C ILE A 270 -1.05 8.26 4.78
N ASN A 271 0.16 8.19 5.34
CA ASN A 271 0.35 7.66 6.68
C ASN A 271 -0.11 8.69 7.72
N ALA A 272 -1.16 8.34 8.46
CA ALA A 272 -1.72 9.17 9.53
C ALA A 272 -1.15 8.87 10.92
N ARG A 273 -0.16 7.96 11.03
CA ARG A 273 0.47 7.64 12.32
C ARG A 273 1.20 8.84 12.90
N PRO A 274 1.00 9.16 14.19
CA PRO A 274 1.91 10.01 14.93
C PRO A 274 3.34 9.45 14.91
N LYS A 275 4.33 10.33 15.01
CA LYS A 275 5.75 9.92 14.96
C LYS A 275 6.13 8.99 16.12
N GLU A 276 5.52 9.15 17.27
CA GLU A 276 5.68 8.33 18.46
C GLU A 276 5.20 6.89 18.26
N TRP A 277 4.29 6.65 17.31
CA TRP A 277 3.73 5.33 17.02
C TRP A 277 4.52 4.53 15.97
N ARG A 278 5.67 5.05 15.55
CA ARG A 278 6.47 4.41 14.50
C ARG A 278 6.90 2.97 14.81
N ASN A 279 6.96 2.60 16.09
CA ASN A 279 7.31 1.26 16.55
C ASN A 279 6.09 0.32 16.66
N GLU A 280 4.89 0.83 16.39
CA GLU A 280 3.69 0.02 16.34
C GLU A 280 3.51 -0.61 14.96
N VAL A 281 3.09 -1.88 14.96
CA VAL A 281 2.91 -2.66 13.72
C VAL A 281 1.53 -2.48 13.14
N VAL A 282 0.52 -2.35 13.99
CA VAL A 282 -0.82 -2.74 13.60
C VAL A 282 -1.84 -1.63 13.53
N GLY A 283 -2.95 -1.99 12.94
CA GLY A 283 -4.06 -1.12 12.62
C GLY A 283 -3.84 -0.41 11.29
N ASN A 284 -4.92 0.09 10.75
CA ASN A 284 -4.91 0.93 9.58
C ASN A 284 -4.86 2.39 10.01
N PHE A 285 -3.73 3.01 9.74
CA PHE A 285 -3.51 4.44 9.90
C PHE A 285 -3.27 5.09 8.54
N VAL A 286 -3.78 4.46 7.49
CA VAL A 286 -3.69 4.98 6.13
C VAL A 286 -4.99 5.67 5.77
N THR A 287 -4.89 6.94 5.43
CA THR A 287 -5.89 7.68 4.66
C THR A 287 -5.40 7.77 3.22
N ALA A 288 -6.16 8.40 2.35
CA ALA A 288 -5.74 8.62 0.99
C ALA A 288 -6.19 10.00 0.51
N ASP A 289 -5.42 10.55 -0.42
CA ASP A 289 -5.83 11.66 -1.24
C ASP A 289 -5.65 11.28 -2.72
N VAL A 290 -6.26 12.05 -3.60
CA VAL A 290 -6.28 11.77 -5.03
C VAL A 290 -5.64 12.92 -5.77
N VAL A 291 -4.47 12.68 -6.34
CA VAL A 291 -3.84 13.62 -7.25
C VAL A 291 -4.52 13.51 -8.61
N SER A 292 -5.07 14.62 -9.10
CA SER A 292 -5.82 14.68 -10.35
C SER A 292 -5.16 15.68 -11.30
N THR A 293 -4.91 15.27 -12.54
CA THR A 293 -4.34 16.12 -13.59
C THR A 293 -5.22 16.15 -14.82
N SER A 294 -5.36 17.33 -15.43
CA SER A 294 -6.01 17.53 -16.73
C SER A 294 -5.04 17.32 -17.89
N ALA A 295 -5.55 17.23 -19.12
CA ALA A 295 -4.72 17.16 -20.32
C ALA A 295 -3.78 18.38 -20.45
N GLU A 296 -4.26 19.57 -20.07
CA GLU A 296 -3.46 20.81 -20.11
C GLU A 296 -2.27 20.78 -19.14
N GLU A 297 -2.47 20.21 -17.95
CA GLU A 297 -1.41 20.05 -16.95
C GLU A 297 -0.37 18.99 -17.33
N ARG A 298 -0.65 18.15 -18.32
CA ARG A 298 0.24 17.09 -18.83
C ARG A 298 0.93 17.41 -20.15
N THR A 299 0.93 18.68 -20.59
CA THR A 299 1.57 19.10 -21.86
C THR A 299 3.08 18.91 -21.88
N SER A 300 3.72 18.94 -20.72
CA SER A 300 5.12 18.57 -20.53
C SER A 300 5.35 17.87 -19.19
N ALA A 301 6.45 17.13 -19.08
CA ALA A 301 6.85 16.52 -17.81
C ALA A 301 7.02 17.56 -16.69
N ARG A 302 7.53 18.77 -17.04
CA ARG A 302 7.68 19.89 -16.12
C ARG A 302 6.33 20.39 -15.59
N ASP A 303 5.36 20.65 -16.47
CA ASP A 303 4.06 21.18 -16.09
C ASP A 303 3.31 20.15 -15.23
N CYS A 304 3.38 18.88 -15.60
CA CYS A 304 2.81 17.80 -14.84
C CYS A 304 3.42 17.71 -13.43
N LEU A 305 4.76 17.76 -13.31
CA LEU A 305 5.44 17.75 -12.02
C LEU A 305 5.09 18.96 -11.16
N ALA A 306 4.99 20.13 -11.75
CA ALA A 306 4.62 21.36 -11.04
C ALA A 306 3.19 21.25 -10.47
N SER A 307 2.24 20.72 -11.26
CA SER A 307 0.87 20.49 -10.82
C SER A 307 0.81 19.44 -9.67
N VAL A 308 1.49 18.31 -9.83
CA VAL A 308 1.56 17.25 -8.82
C VAL A 308 2.20 17.78 -7.53
N ALA A 309 3.33 18.47 -7.60
CA ALA A 309 4.01 19.02 -6.43
C ALA A 309 3.14 20.05 -5.70
N GLY A 310 2.45 20.91 -6.44
CA GLY A 310 1.50 21.86 -5.86
C GLY A 310 0.37 21.18 -5.10
N TRP A 311 -0.16 20.08 -5.63
CA TRP A 311 -1.19 19.27 -4.98
C TRP A 311 -0.68 18.60 -3.71
N THR A 312 0.43 17.88 -3.80
CA THR A 312 1.00 17.15 -2.65
C THR A 312 1.45 18.09 -1.52
N ASP A 313 1.94 19.29 -1.86
CA ASP A 313 2.28 20.30 -0.87
C ASP A 313 1.04 20.84 -0.13
N ALA A 314 -0.08 20.97 -0.83
CA ALA A 314 -1.34 21.34 -0.21
C ALA A 314 -1.80 20.25 0.78
N VAL A 315 -1.73 18.98 0.36
CA VAL A 315 -2.06 17.82 1.21
C VAL A 315 -1.15 17.75 2.44
N LYS A 316 0.16 17.93 2.29
CA LYS A 316 1.13 17.93 3.41
C LYS A 316 0.84 19.04 4.43
N ARG A 317 0.39 20.21 3.97
CA ARG A 317 0.04 21.35 4.87
C ARG A 317 -1.22 21.08 5.67
N VAL A 318 -2.21 20.44 5.07
CA VAL A 318 -3.49 20.11 5.72
C VAL A 318 -3.36 18.87 6.61
N GLY A 319 -2.52 17.91 6.20
CA GLY A 319 -2.36 16.64 6.89
C GLY A 319 -3.60 15.73 6.80
N PRO A 320 -3.58 14.57 7.49
CA PRO A 320 -4.66 13.59 7.45
C PRO A 320 -5.89 13.96 8.30
N GLY A 321 -5.80 15.02 9.12
CA GLY A 321 -6.82 15.39 10.10
C GLY A 321 -8.24 15.55 9.54
N PRO A 322 -8.46 16.30 8.46
CA PRO A 322 -9.80 16.46 7.89
C PRO A 322 -10.42 15.15 7.40
N ALA A 323 -9.62 14.28 6.75
CA ALA A 323 -10.09 12.97 6.29
C ALA A 323 -10.48 12.07 7.47
N LEU A 324 -9.65 12.03 8.53
CA LEU A 324 -9.95 11.29 9.77
C LEU A 324 -11.17 11.84 10.49
N ALA A 325 -11.33 13.16 10.57
CA ALA A 325 -12.49 13.80 11.17
C ALA A 325 -13.78 13.48 10.39
N ALA A 326 -13.71 13.49 9.05
CA ALA A 326 -14.84 13.12 8.20
C ALA A 326 -15.24 11.64 8.39
N LEU A 327 -14.27 10.74 8.49
CA LEU A 327 -14.52 9.32 8.78
C LEU A 327 -15.12 9.12 10.16
N ALA A 328 -14.62 9.81 11.19
CA ALA A 328 -15.15 9.74 12.56
C ALA A 328 -16.58 10.29 12.68
N ALA A 329 -17.02 11.13 11.75
CA ALA A 329 -18.37 11.68 11.70
C ALA A 329 -19.40 10.75 11.03
N ILE A 330 -18.99 9.61 10.48
CA ILE A 330 -19.91 8.62 9.88
C ILE A 330 -20.82 8.07 10.99
N PRO A 331 -22.17 8.13 10.80
CA PRO A 331 -23.11 7.69 11.82
C PRO A 331 -22.88 6.23 12.21
N SER A 332 -22.91 5.95 13.50
CA SER A 332 -22.90 4.58 14.02
C SER A 332 -24.23 3.89 13.73
N GLY A 333 -24.17 2.61 13.38
CA GLY A 333 -25.34 1.77 13.15
C GLY A 333 -24.90 0.30 13.12
N PRO A 334 -25.79 -0.67 12.94
CA PRO A 334 -25.41 -2.08 12.81
C PRO A 334 -24.41 -2.28 11.67
N VAL A 335 -23.39 -3.12 11.90
CA VAL A 335 -22.34 -3.41 10.90
C VAL A 335 -22.91 -4.01 9.62
N SER A 336 -24.02 -4.78 9.70
CA SER A 336 -24.73 -5.31 8.54
C SER A 336 -25.20 -4.22 7.58
N GLY A 337 -25.77 -3.13 8.11
CA GLY A 337 -26.21 -1.98 7.32
C GLY A 337 -25.05 -1.22 6.68
N ARG A 338 -23.97 -0.98 7.43
CA ARG A 338 -22.77 -0.29 6.92
C ARG A 338 -22.08 -1.13 5.83
N ARG A 339 -22.01 -2.45 6.01
CA ARG A 339 -21.47 -3.37 5.01
C ARG A 339 -22.31 -3.35 3.71
N ALA A 340 -23.62 -3.44 3.84
CA ALA A 340 -24.52 -3.36 2.67
C ALA A 340 -24.36 -2.03 1.93
N PHE A 341 -24.26 -0.92 2.66
CA PHE A 341 -23.99 0.40 2.09
C PHE A 341 -22.63 0.46 1.39
N ALA A 342 -21.56 -0.04 2.01
CA ALA A 342 -20.22 -0.05 1.42
C ALA A 342 -20.18 -0.88 0.13
N GLN A 343 -20.82 -2.04 0.10
CA GLN A 343 -20.94 -2.89 -1.09
C GLN A 343 -21.72 -2.19 -2.23
N TRP A 344 -22.84 -1.57 -1.89
CA TRP A 344 -23.62 -0.78 -2.86
C TRP A 344 -22.80 0.41 -3.38
N ALA A 345 -22.14 1.16 -2.49
CA ALA A 345 -21.33 2.32 -2.85
C ALA A 345 -20.16 1.94 -3.75
N SER A 346 -19.49 0.81 -3.49
CA SER A 346 -18.42 0.27 -4.34
C SER A 346 -18.92 -0.04 -5.77
N GLN A 347 -20.08 -0.68 -5.90
CA GLN A 347 -20.65 -0.99 -7.21
C GLN A 347 -21.15 0.26 -7.94
N ALA A 348 -21.89 1.13 -7.26
CA ALA A 348 -22.40 2.37 -7.83
C ALA A 348 -21.27 3.36 -8.17
N GLY A 349 -20.20 3.33 -7.37
CA GLY A 349 -19.04 4.21 -7.49
C GLY A 349 -17.96 3.74 -8.47
N ALA A 350 -18.09 2.56 -9.09
CA ALA A 350 -17.05 1.98 -9.94
C ALA A 350 -16.53 2.94 -11.04
N ARG A 351 -17.41 3.74 -11.64
CA ARG A 351 -17.04 4.75 -12.66
C ARG A 351 -16.27 5.95 -12.11
N PHE A 352 -16.22 6.11 -10.78
CA PHE A 352 -15.46 7.16 -10.10
C PHE A 352 -14.14 6.61 -9.54
N ALA A 353 -13.85 5.32 -9.78
CA ALA A 353 -12.59 4.73 -9.32
C ALA A 353 -11.43 5.41 -10.01
N ASP A 354 -10.35 5.61 -9.25
CA ASP A 354 -9.15 6.27 -9.75
C ASP A 354 -8.47 5.44 -10.85
N THR A 355 -7.75 6.15 -11.74
CA THR A 355 -7.02 5.54 -12.85
C THR A 355 -6.02 4.52 -12.34
N THR A 356 -5.29 4.85 -11.26
CA THR A 356 -4.35 3.94 -10.59
C THR A 356 -4.13 4.34 -9.13
N VAL A 357 -3.44 3.48 -8.37
CA VAL A 357 -2.96 3.78 -7.02
C VAL A 357 -1.43 3.73 -7.01
N LEU A 358 -0.79 4.70 -6.36
CA LEU A 358 0.63 4.69 -6.07
C LEU A 358 0.85 4.82 -4.57
N SER A 359 1.31 3.74 -3.95
CA SER A 359 1.65 3.68 -2.53
C SER A 359 3.16 3.63 -2.35
N ASN A 360 3.70 4.63 -1.65
CA ASN A 360 5.15 4.78 -1.45
C ASN A 360 5.47 4.75 0.04
N LEU A 361 6.19 3.72 0.49
CA LEU A 361 6.65 3.60 1.88
C LEU A 361 7.86 4.48 2.20
N GLY A 362 8.39 5.17 1.17
CA GLY A 362 9.54 6.04 1.33
C GLY A 362 10.87 5.30 1.42
N ARG A 363 11.86 6.00 1.98
CA ARG A 363 13.22 5.46 2.13
C ARG A 363 13.38 4.76 3.48
N VAL A 364 13.73 3.49 3.43
CA VAL A 364 14.07 2.69 4.61
C VAL A 364 15.56 2.81 4.88
N ASN A 365 15.91 3.14 6.13
CA ASN A 365 17.31 3.15 6.53
C ASN A 365 17.84 1.72 6.56
N LYS A 366 18.95 1.49 5.85
CA LYS A 366 19.61 0.20 5.76
C LYS A 366 20.00 -0.37 7.14
N GLU A 367 20.41 0.49 8.07
CA GLU A 367 20.74 0.12 9.45
C GLU A 367 19.57 -0.55 10.22
N TRP A 368 18.34 -0.35 9.77
CA TRP A 368 17.16 -1.00 10.33
C TRP A 368 16.91 -2.40 9.80
N LEU A 369 17.49 -2.72 8.65
CA LEU A 369 17.31 -3.99 7.94
C LEU A 369 18.55 -4.86 8.00
N ASP A 370 19.72 -4.27 7.77
CA ASP A 370 20.98 -5.01 7.78
C ASP A 370 21.44 -5.28 9.19
N THR A 371 22.00 -6.44 9.38
CA THR A 371 22.68 -6.85 10.60
C THR A 371 23.98 -7.54 10.20
N ASP A 372 24.89 -7.75 11.16
CA ASP A 372 26.14 -8.49 10.90
C ASP A 372 25.91 -9.90 10.34
N GLN A 373 24.69 -10.42 10.41
CA GLN A 373 24.31 -11.76 9.97
C GLN A 373 23.43 -11.79 8.74
N LEU A 374 22.82 -10.66 8.34
CA LEU A 374 21.90 -10.57 7.22
C LEU A 374 22.19 -9.32 6.40
N GLU A 375 22.44 -9.51 5.13
CA GLU A 375 22.50 -8.44 4.13
C GLU A 375 21.23 -8.46 3.30
N ILE A 376 20.44 -7.41 3.34
CA ILE A 376 19.24 -7.26 2.53
C ILE A 376 19.65 -6.72 1.16
N THR A 377 19.43 -7.52 0.13
CA THR A 377 19.79 -7.17 -1.27
C THR A 377 18.63 -6.53 -2.01
N GLU A 378 17.39 -6.91 -1.69
CA GLU A 378 16.18 -6.36 -2.31
C GLU A 378 15.09 -6.19 -1.25
N LEU A 379 14.25 -5.16 -1.45
CA LEU A 379 13.10 -4.89 -0.61
C LEU A 379 11.93 -4.48 -1.50
N TRP A 380 10.82 -5.23 -1.45
CA TRP A 380 9.67 -5.01 -2.31
C TRP A 380 8.41 -4.79 -1.49
N PHE A 381 7.55 -3.93 -2.00
CA PHE A 381 6.25 -3.63 -1.41
C PHE A 381 5.18 -3.57 -2.50
N SER A 382 4.03 -4.19 -2.27
CA SER A 382 2.90 -4.19 -3.19
C SER A 382 1.61 -3.86 -2.44
N PRO A 383 0.95 -2.73 -2.75
CA PRO A 383 -0.35 -2.39 -2.20
C PRO A 383 -1.45 -3.28 -2.79
N PRO A 384 -2.62 -3.38 -2.13
CA PRO A 384 -3.79 -3.96 -2.77
C PRO A 384 -4.24 -3.10 -3.95
N THR A 385 -4.88 -3.75 -4.91
CA THR A 385 -5.63 -3.10 -5.99
C THR A 385 -6.89 -3.88 -6.24
N SER A 386 -7.94 -3.23 -6.69
CA SER A 386 -9.24 -3.84 -7.00
C SER A 386 -9.75 -3.35 -8.35
N LEU A 387 -10.72 -4.05 -8.90
CA LEU A 387 -11.43 -3.58 -10.08
C LEU A 387 -12.33 -2.39 -9.73
N PRO A 388 -12.52 -1.43 -10.65
CA PRO A 388 -12.05 -1.44 -12.05
C PRO A 388 -10.62 -0.91 -12.25
N THR A 389 -9.96 -0.35 -11.24
CA THR A 389 -8.59 0.16 -11.35
C THR A 389 -7.60 -0.89 -11.87
N GLY A 390 -7.59 -2.07 -11.24
CA GLY A 390 -6.89 -3.27 -11.71
C GLY A 390 -5.37 -3.22 -11.83
N LEU A 391 -4.75 -2.06 -11.63
CA LEU A 391 -3.30 -1.85 -11.60
C LEU A 391 -2.94 -0.96 -10.40
N GLY A 392 -2.03 -1.44 -9.54
CA GLY A 392 -1.52 -0.69 -8.40
C GLY A 392 0.00 -0.69 -8.39
N LEU A 393 0.58 0.44 -8.03
CA LEU A 393 2.02 0.66 -7.94
C LEU A 393 2.46 0.75 -6.49
N GLY A 394 3.43 -0.08 -6.11
CA GLY A 394 4.12 -0.01 -4.82
C GLY A 394 5.54 0.54 -5.01
N ALA A 395 5.97 1.40 -4.11
CA ALA A 395 7.32 1.94 -4.10
C ALA A 395 7.94 1.84 -2.71
N ILE A 396 9.20 1.45 -2.66
CA ILE A 396 10.02 1.47 -1.45
C ILE A 396 11.47 1.70 -1.86
N ALA A 397 12.22 2.47 -1.10
CA ALA A 397 13.61 2.75 -1.39
C ALA A 397 14.54 2.34 -0.26
N THR A 398 15.71 1.84 -0.62
CA THR A 398 16.86 1.71 0.27
C THR A 398 17.79 2.91 0.09
N THR A 399 19.01 2.82 0.61
CA THR A 399 19.98 3.91 0.50
C THR A 399 20.35 4.25 -0.94
N ASP A 400 20.42 3.25 -1.80
CA ASP A 400 20.97 3.32 -3.16
C ASP A 400 20.00 2.92 -4.27
N ARG A 401 18.90 2.25 -3.93
CA ARG A 401 17.95 1.69 -4.88
C ARG A 401 16.51 2.05 -4.59
N LEU A 402 15.75 2.23 -5.66
CA LEU A 402 14.29 2.30 -5.66
C LEU A 402 13.74 0.98 -6.21
N PHE A 403 12.82 0.38 -5.47
CA PHE A 403 12.10 -0.83 -5.88
C PHE A 403 10.65 -0.45 -6.15
N LEU A 404 10.19 -0.78 -7.36
CA LEU A 404 8.83 -0.55 -7.82
C LEU A 404 8.17 -1.89 -8.13
N SER A 405 6.97 -2.09 -7.62
CA SER A 405 6.14 -3.24 -7.95
C SER A 405 4.85 -2.79 -8.62
N LEU A 406 4.48 -3.42 -9.71
CA LEU A 406 3.22 -3.22 -10.41
C LEU A 406 2.37 -4.48 -10.20
N ARG A 407 1.37 -4.38 -9.32
CA ARG A 407 0.38 -5.44 -9.10
C ARG A 407 -0.78 -5.24 -10.06
N HIS A 408 -1.08 -6.24 -10.86
CA HIS A 408 -2.14 -6.18 -11.84
C HIS A 408 -3.14 -7.32 -11.69
N SER A 409 -4.40 -7.04 -11.98
CA SER A 409 -5.44 -8.07 -12.03
C SER A 409 -5.37 -8.83 -13.36
N TRP A 410 -5.30 -10.16 -13.31
CA TRP A 410 -5.35 -11.01 -14.50
C TRP A 410 -6.64 -10.82 -15.33
N ARG A 411 -7.68 -10.27 -14.74
CA ARG A 411 -8.94 -9.96 -15.44
C ARG A 411 -8.83 -8.79 -16.40
N LEU A 412 -7.80 -7.95 -16.26
CA LEU A 412 -7.59 -6.78 -17.12
C LEU A 412 -6.26 -6.80 -17.86
N TRP A 413 -5.22 -7.46 -17.30
CA TRP A 413 -3.85 -7.34 -17.76
C TRP A 413 -3.19 -8.71 -17.93
N SER A 414 -2.36 -8.86 -18.99
CA SER A 414 -1.36 -9.92 -19.08
C SER A 414 -0.02 -9.48 -18.47
N SER A 415 0.90 -10.42 -18.27
CA SER A 415 2.27 -10.10 -17.85
C SER A 415 2.99 -9.24 -18.88
N GLU A 416 2.79 -9.52 -20.17
CA GLU A 416 3.40 -8.77 -21.27
C GLU A 416 2.90 -7.33 -21.31
N ALA A 417 1.60 -7.12 -21.13
CA ALA A 417 1.01 -5.78 -21.07
C ALA A 417 1.55 -5.00 -19.86
N THR A 418 1.68 -5.65 -18.72
CA THR A 418 2.22 -4.99 -17.52
C THR A 418 3.71 -4.68 -17.69
N ALA A 419 4.49 -5.52 -18.36
CA ALA A 419 5.88 -5.23 -18.68
C ALA A 419 6.01 -4.02 -19.62
N GLN A 420 5.15 -3.91 -20.66
CA GLN A 420 5.11 -2.74 -21.54
C GLN A 420 4.72 -1.45 -20.78
N PHE A 421 3.75 -1.55 -19.86
CA PHE A 421 3.41 -0.41 -19.00
C PHE A 421 4.58 -0.03 -18.09
N ALA A 422 5.31 -1.01 -17.56
CA ALA A 422 6.50 -0.80 -16.75
C ALA A 422 7.60 -0.05 -17.52
N ASP A 423 7.84 -0.41 -18.79
CA ASP A 423 8.78 0.30 -19.67
C ASP A 423 8.33 1.74 -19.92
N THR A 424 7.02 1.95 -20.10
CA THR A 424 6.44 3.31 -20.26
C THR A 424 6.62 4.14 -18.99
N LEU A 425 6.43 3.54 -17.82
CA LEU A 425 6.65 4.18 -16.52
C LEU A 425 8.11 4.60 -16.32
N VAL A 426 9.06 3.70 -16.63
CA VAL A 426 10.50 3.98 -16.53
C VAL A 426 10.88 5.11 -17.50
N THR A 427 10.41 5.05 -18.74
CA THR A 427 10.65 6.11 -19.74
C THR A 427 10.13 7.46 -19.24
N ALA A 428 8.92 7.51 -18.68
CA ALA A 428 8.36 8.75 -18.14
C ALA A 428 9.18 9.26 -16.94
N LEU A 429 9.69 8.37 -16.09
CA LEU A 429 10.54 8.76 -14.97
C LEU A 429 11.90 9.30 -15.44
N ASP A 430 12.52 8.68 -16.44
CA ASP A 430 13.79 9.12 -17.02
C ASP A 430 13.66 10.51 -17.64
N GLU A 431 12.56 10.79 -18.34
CA GLU A 431 12.28 12.12 -18.92
C GLU A 431 12.15 13.22 -17.84
N ILE A 432 11.63 12.89 -16.68
CA ILE A 432 11.50 13.83 -15.55
C ILE A 432 12.87 14.05 -14.88
N CYS A 433 13.74 13.05 -14.92
CA CYS A 433 15.04 13.07 -14.25
C CYS A 433 16.15 13.72 -15.10
N THR A 434 15.96 13.88 -16.41
CA THR A 434 16.90 14.54 -17.33
C THR A 434 16.62 16.02 -17.48
#